data_0a2aa46a4961151a0ac775dcaba44fce
#
_entry.id   0a2aa46a4961151a0ac775dcaba44fce
#
_cell.length_a   1.000
_cell.length_b   1.000
_cell.length_c   1.000
_cell.angle_alpha   90.00
_cell.angle_beta   90.00
_cell.angle_gamma   90.00
#
_symmetry.space_group_name_H-M   'P 1'
#
loop_
_entity.id
_entity.type
_entity.pdbx_description
1 polymer ?
#
loop_
_entity_poly.entity_id
_entity_poly.type
_entity_poly.pdbx_seq_one_letter_code
_entity_poly.pdbx_strand_id
1 'polypeptide(L)'
;ATGLKIAKKNKIITKIISRSFLKGEQKNLAKILINENIKFICLAGFMKILSPYFLNFFKNKVINIHPSLLPKYKGLNTHQRALKAQEKFSGCTIHFVSKKLDSGKIIAKKKVRIFKNDTLKKLEKRVLKEENKLYPLVLEKLVSS
;
A
#
# COMPACT_ATOMS: atom_id res chain seq x y z
N ALA A 1 -10.25 -11.91 9.36
CA ALA A 1 -10.13 -10.52 8.87
C ALA A 1 -11.29 -10.22 7.90
N THR A 2 -11.81 -9.00 7.94
CA THR A 2 -12.95 -8.58 7.10
C THR A 2 -12.66 -8.75 5.61
N GLY A 3 -11.43 -8.43 5.19
CA GLY A 3 -11.00 -8.61 3.79
C GLY A 3 -11.12 -10.04 3.27
N LEU A 4 -10.83 -11.05 4.11
CA LEU A 4 -11.00 -12.45 3.73
C LEU A 4 -12.47 -12.84 3.50
N LYS A 5 -13.39 -12.28 4.31
CA LYS A 5 -14.83 -12.51 4.12
C LYS A 5 -15.30 -11.91 2.79
N ILE A 6 -14.87 -10.70 2.48
CA ILE A 6 -15.18 -10.01 1.22
C ILE A 6 -14.63 -10.80 0.03
N ALA A 7 -13.37 -11.21 0.08
CA ALA A 7 -12.73 -11.99 -0.98
C ALA A 7 -13.47 -13.31 -1.25
N LYS A 8 -13.79 -14.06 -0.19
CA LYS A 8 -14.55 -15.31 -0.31
C LYS A 8 -15.94 -15.08 -0.90
N LYS A 9 -16.68 -14.04 -0.46
CA LYS A 9 -17.98 -13.68 -1.03
C LYS A 9 -17.91 -13.41 -2.54
N ASN A 10 -16.80 -12.82 -2.99
CA ASN A 10 -16.58 -12.52 -4.41
C ASN A 10 -15.80 -13.61 -5.16
N LYS A 11 -15.70 -14.82 -4.60
CA LYS A 11 -15.01 -15.98 -5.20
C LYS A 11 -13.54 -15.71 -5.53
N ILE A 12 -12.88 -14.77 -4.81
CA ILE A 12 -11.46 -14.49 -4.96
C ILE A 12 -10.66 -15.50 -4.15
N ILE A 13 -9.68 -16.14 -4.77
CA ILE A 13 -8.79 -17.10 -4.12
C ILE A 13 -8.07 -16.41 -2.97
N THR A 14 -8.09 -17.03 -1.79
CA THR A 14 -7.46 -16.49 -0.60
C THR A 14 -6.43 -17.45 -0.03
N LYS A 15 -5.27 -16.92 0.35
CA LYS A 15 -4.21 -17.66 1.03
C LYS A 15 -3.75 -16.90 2.26
N ILE A 16 -3.73 -17.57 3.41
CA ILE A 16 -3.24 -17.00 4.66
C ILE A 16 -1.77 -17.35 4.82
N ILE A 17 -0.95 -16.33 5.01
CA ILE A 17 0.49 -16.48 5.19
C ILE A 17 0.84 -16.10 6.62
N SER A 18 1.53 -17.00 7.36
CA SER A 18 1.94 -16.75 8.74
C SER A 18 3.03 -15.65 8.83
N ARG A 19 3.19 -15.06 10.01
CA ARG A 19 4.26 -14.05 10.23
C ARG A 19 5.67 -14.63 10.11
N SER A 20 5.86 -15.91 10.45
CA SER A 20 7.12 -16.64 10.31
C SER A 20 7.50 -16.82 8.85
N PHE A 21 6.54 -17.09 8.00
CA PHE A 21 6.71 -17.21 6.55
C PHE A 21 7.31 -15.92 5.92
N LEU A 22 6.92 -14.75 6.40
CA LEU A 22 7.43 -13.47 5.87
C LEU A 22 8.88 -13.17 6.27
N LYS A 23 9.43 -13.80 7.31
CA LYS A 23 10.81 -13.55 7.76
C LYS A 23 11.87 -14.34 6.98
N GLY A 24 11.55 -15.57 6.55
CA GLY A 24 12.53 -16.46 5.89
C GLY A 24 12.16 -16.91 4.47
N GLU A 25 10.87 -16.86 4.12
CA GLU A 25 10.34 -17.58 2.97
C GLU A 25 9.79 -16.70 1.86
N GLN A 26 10.25 -15.45 1.74
CA GLN A 26 9.87 -14.60 0.61
C GLN A 26 10.24 -15.22 -0.75
N LYS A 27 11.26 -16.10 -0.78
CA LYS A 27 11.60 -16.89 -1.96
C LYS A 27 10.45 -17.83 -2.36
N ASN A 28 9.87 -18.54 -1.39
CA ASN A 28 8.76 -19.45 -1.63
C ASN A 28 7.50 -18.69 -2.05
N LEU A 29 7.23 -17.53 -1.41
CA LEU A 29 6.15 -16.66 -1.83
C LEU A 29 6.32 -16.21 -3.28
N ALA A 30 7.52 -15.79 -3.68
CA ALA A 30 7.79 -15.40 -5.05
C ALA A 30 7.52 -16.55 -6.04
N LYS A 31 7.98 -17.77 -5.73
CA LYS A 31 7.71 -18.97 -6.56
C LYS A 31 6.21 -19.23 -6.69
N ILE A 32 5.46 -19.18 -5.59
CA ILE A 32 4.00 -19.37 -5.61
C ILE A 32 3.34 -18.34 -6.54
N LEU A 33 3.67 -17.05 -6.39
CA LEU A 33 3.08 -16.00 -7.20
C LEU A 33 3.44 -16.10 -8.68
N ILE A 34 4.64 -16.57 -9.00
CA ILE A 34 5.07 -16.82 -10.38
C ILE A 34 4.27 -18.00 -10.96
N ASN A 35 4.16 -19.12 -10.23
CA ASN A 35 3.39 -20.28 -10.67
C ASN A 35 1.92 -19.98 -10.90
N GLU A 36 1.34 -19.08 -10.10
CA GLU A 36 -0.03 -18.56 -10.25
C GLU A 36 -0.15 -17.48 -11.35
N ASN A 37 0.92 -17.23 -12.10
CA ASN A 37 0.98 -16.24 -13.19
C ASN A 37 0.57 -14.82 -12.76
N ILE A 38 0.90 -14.44 -11.52
CA ILE A 38 0.58 -13.12 -10.96
C ILE A 38 1.41 -12.05 -11.67
N LYS A 39 0.73 -11.11 -12.31
CA LYS A 39 1.37 -10.01 -13.06
C LYS A 39 1.63 -8.78 -12.21
N PHE A 40 0.73 -8.46 -11.29
CA PHE A 40 0.83 -7.30 -10.40
C PHE A 40 0.57 -7.68 -8.96
N ILE A 41 1.31 -7.05 -8.04
CA ILE A 41 1.15 -7.22 -6.59
C ILE A 41 0.77 -5.87 -6.00
N CYS A 42 -0.39 -5.84 -5.32
CA CYS A 42 -0.94 -4.64 -4.69
C CYS A 42 -0.85 -4.77 -3.18
N LEU A 43 0.00 -3.96 -2.57
CA LEU A 43 0.14 -3.90 -1.13
C LEU A 43 -0.86 -2.92 -0.54
N ALA A 44 -1.62 -3.35 0.46
CA ALA A 44 -2.53 -2.52 1.23
C ALA A 44 -2.38 -2.86 2.72
N GLY A 45 -2.00 -1.89 3.54
CA GLY A 45 -1.71 -2.11 4.97
C GLY A 45 -0.51 -3.04 5.24
N PHE A 46 0.37 -3.19 4.28
CA PHE A 46 1.56 -4.04 4.39
C PHE A 46 2.69 -3.26 5.07
N MET A 47 3.10 -3.71 6.27
CA MET A 47 4.08 -3.02 7.12
C MET A 47 5.43 -3.73 7.21
N LYS A 48 5.76 -4.59 6.23
CA LYS A 48 7.03 -5.30 6.19
C LYS A 48 7.86 -4.83 5.00
N ILE A 49 9.16 -5.03 5.07
CA ILE A 49 10.07 -4.75 3.96
C ILE A 49 10.15 -6.00 3.09
N LEU A 50 9.90 -5.85 1.81
CA LEU A 50 10.14 -6.89 0.83
C LEU A 50 11.63 -7.00 0.54
N SER A 51 12.13 -8.23 0.48
CA SER A 51 13.54 -8.49 0.21
C SER A 51 13.94 -8.03 -1.20
N PRO A 52 15.21 -7.66 -1.41
CA PRO A 52 15.71 -7.36 -2.75
C PRO A 52 15.50 -8.53 -3.73
N TYR A 53 15.63 -9.76 -3.24
CA TYR A 53 15.34 -10.97 -4.02
C TYR A 53 13.91 -10.97 -4.56
N PHE A 54 12.91 -10.76 -3.68
CA PHE A 54 11.51 -10.71 -4.07
C PHE A 54 11.25 -9.59 -5.09
N LEU A 55 11.77 -8.40 -4.83
CA LEU A 55 11.57 -7.24 -5.69
C LEU A 55 12.24 -7.39 -7.07
N ASN A 56 13.31 -8.16 -7.18
CA ASN A 56 13.95 -8.42 -8.48
C ASN A 56 13.05 -9.26 -9.41
N PHE A 57 12.30 -10.24 -8.87
CA PHE A 57 11.32 -11.00 -9.66
C PHE A 57 10.13 -10.15 -10.12
N PHE A 58 9.71 -9.20 -9.29
CA PHE A 58 8.54 -8.37 -9.55
C PHE A 58 8.91 -6.90 -9.79
N LYS A 59 10.03 -6.66 -10.49
CA LYS A 59 10.48 -5.30 -10.80
C LYS A 59 9.38 -4.50 -11.50
N ASN A 60 9.03 -3.34 -10.95
CA ASN A 60 7.95 -2.47 -11.44
C ASN A 60 6.56 -3.14 -11.49
N LYS A 61 6.35 -4.21 -10.72
CA LYS A 61 5.07 -4.93 -10.62
C LYS A 61 4.50 -4.95 -9.21
N VAL A 62 5.19 -4.38 -8.24
CA VAL A 62 4.72 -4.24 -6.86
C VAL A 62 4.39 -2.78 -6.62
N ILE A 63 3.14 -2.50 -6.29
CA ILE A 63 2.68 -1.16 -5.92
C ILE A 63 2.18 -1.15 -4.49
N ASN A 64 2.31 0.00 -3.84
CA ASN A 64 1.83 0.23 -2.49
C ASN A 64 1.06 1.53 -2.41
N ILE A 65 0.07 1.57 -1.53
CA ILE A 65 -0.57 2.82 -1.14
C ILE A 65 -0.06 3.23 0.24
N HIS A 66 0.43 4.46 0.34
CA HIS A 66 1.02 5.01 1.56
C HIS A 66 0.21 6.23 2.04
N PRO A 67 -0.21 6.26 3.32
CA PRO A 67 -1.13 7.28 3.83
C PRO A 67 -0.42 8.61 4.15
N SER A 68 0.36 9.12 3.21
CA SER A 68 0.94 10.46 3.26
C SER A 68 1.19 11.01 1.85
N LEU A 69 1.52 12.30 1.76
CA LEU A 69 2.00 12.93 0.53
C LEU A 69 3.52 12.75 0.42
N LEU A 70 3.97 11.60 -0.08
CA LEU A 70 5.40 11.33 -0.25
C LEU A 70 6.08 12.45 -1.07
N PRO A 71 7.33 12.80 -0.74
CA PRO A 71 8.26 12.13 0.17
C PRO A 71 8.11 12.44 1.65
N LYS A 72 7.12 13.26 2.05
CA LYS A 72 6.87 13.57 3.46
C LYS A 72 6.29 12.36 4.19
N TYR A 73 6.68 12.19 5.45
CA TYR A 73 6.12 11.19 6.36
C TYR A 73 6.21 9.75 5.86
N LYS A 74 7.38 9.32 5.38
CA LYS A 74 7.68 7.91 5.13
C LYS A 74 7.56 7.10 6.43
N GLY A 75 7.21 5.81 6.30
CA GLY A 75 7.09 4.87 7.43
C GLY A 75 5.79 5.07 8.21
N LEU A 76 5.85 4.82 9.51
CA LEU A 76 4.67 4.73 10.38
C LEU A 76 4.17 6.08 10.90
N ASN A 77 2.96 6.07 11.48
CA ASN A 77 2.33 7.19 12.20
C ASN A 77 2.21 8.48 11.37
N THR A 78 1.95 8.35 10.08
CA THR A 78 1.92 9.46 9.12
C THR A 78 0.93 10.54 9.50
N HIS A 79 -0.30 10.17 9.84
CA HIS A 79 -1.37 11.11 10.21
C HIS A 79 -1.06 11.85 11.51
N GLN A 80 -0.56 11.13 12.53
CA GLN A 80 -0.17 11.73 13.80
C GLN A 80 0.96 12.74 13.59
N ARG A 81 1.95 12.41 12.77
CA ARG A 81 3.08 13.28 12.44
C ARG A 81 2.63 14.51 11.67
N ALA A 82 1.71 14.35 10.73
CA ALA A 82 1.15 15.47 9.97
C ALA A 82 0.33 16.42 10.87
N LEU A 83 -0.49 15.89 11.79
CA LEU A 83 -1.24 16.68 12.76
C LEU A 83 -0.30 17.42 13.72
N LYS A 84 0.71 16.72 14.27
CA LYS A 84 1.69 17.35 15.18
C LYS A 84 2.49 18.47 14.51
N ALA A 85 2.76 18.33 13.22
CA ALA A 85 3.44 19.33 12.42
C ALA A 85 2.50 20.45 11.91
N GLN A 86 1.23 20.44 12.30
CA GLN A 86 0.22 21.43 11.90
C GLN A 86 0.15 21.63 10.38
N GLU A 87 0.32 20.55 9.62
CA GLU A 87 0.25 20.61 8.16
C GLU A 87 -1.16 21.02 7.71
N LYS A 88 -1.25 21.79 6.63
CA LYS A 88 -2.53 22.16 6.01
C LYS A 88 -3.17 21.01 5.24
N PHE A 89 -2.34 20.08 4.76
CA PHE A 89 -2.76 18.94 3.95
C PHE A 89 -2.06 17.67 4.37
N SER A 90 -2.78 16.57 4.35
CA SER A 90 -2.32 15.21 4.32
C SER A 90 -2.74 14.55 3.00
N GLY A 91 -2.77 13.24 2.93
CA GLY A 91 -3.27 12.51 1.77
C GLY A 91 -2.68 11.12 1.65
N CYS A 92 -2.77 10.58 0.46
CA CYS A 92 -2.18 9.29 0.13
C CYS A 92 -1.36 9.35 -1.15
N THR A 93 -0.44 8.42 -1.28
CA THR A 93 0.45 8.26 -2.44
C THR A 93 0.49 6.82 -2.87
N ILE A 94 0.24 6.54 -4.15
CA ILE A 94 0.49 5.24 -4.76
C ILE A 94 1.85 5.32 -5.46
N HIS A 95 2.70 4.34 -5.18
CA HIS A 95 4.05 4.29 -5.71
C HIS A 95 4.49 2.85 -6.00
N PHE A 96 5.43 2.67 -6.89
CA PHE A 96 6.12 1.40 -7.05
C PHE A 96 6.97 1.12 -5.80
N VAL A 97 6.99 -0.13 -5.36
CA VAL A 97 7.83 -0.53 -4.22
C VAL A 97 9.28 -0.67 -4.67
N SER A 98 10.19 -0.12 -3.90
CA SER A 98 11.63 -0.18 -4.11
C SER A 98 12.35 -0.74 -2.88
N LYS A 99 13.66 -0.98 -2.99
CA LYS A 99 14.50 -1.45 -1.86
C LYS A 99 14.53 -0.45 -0.69
N LYS A 100 14.32 0.84 -0.96
CA LYS A 100 14.25 1.88 0.08
C LYS A 100 12.79 2.11 0.47
N LEU A 101 12.52 2.19 1.77
CA LEU A 101 11.19 2.40 2.33
C LEU A 101 10.53 3.65 1.72
N ASP A 102 9.32 3.48 1.20
CA ASP A 102 8.45 4.52 0.64
C ASP A 102 9.20 5.50 -0.30
N SER A 103 10.09 4.97 -1.14
CA SER A 103 10.98 5.77 -1.99
C SER A 103 10.93 5.38 -3.46
N GLY A 104 10.05 4.48 -3.85
CA GLY A 104 9.87 4.11 -5.26
C GLY A 104 9.17 5.20 -6.08
N LYS A 105 9.20 5.05 -7.40
CA LYS A 105 8.58 5.99 -8.35
C LYS A 105 7.10 6.18 -8.03
N ILE A 106 6.70 7.42 -7.85
CA ILE A 106 5.31 7.80 -7.55
C ILE A 106 4.48 7.66 -8.81
N ILE A 107 3.29 7.04 -8.66
CA ILE A 107 2.31 6.85 -9.73
C ILE A 107 1.21 7.92 -9.62
N ALA A 108 0.64 8.06 -8.42
CA ALA A 108 -0.43 9.02 -8.17
C ALA A 108 -0.43 9.50 -6.72
N LYS A 109 -1.01 10.68 -6.50
CA LYS A 109 -1.23 11.26 -5.17
C LYS A 109 -2.63 11.86 -5.08
N LYS A 110 -3.19 11.84 -3.88
CA LYS A 110 -4.42 12.56 -3.55
C LYS A 110 -4.22 13.40 -2.31
N LYS A 111 -4.43 14.71 -2.41
CA LYS A 111 -4.42 15.66 -1.29
C LYS A 111 -5.72 15.56 -0.50
N VAL A 112 -5.61 15.65 0.82
CA VAL A 112 -6.72 15.69 1.77
C VAL A 112 -6.48 16.84 2.75
N ARG A 113 -7.45 17.74 2.88
CA ARG A 113 -7.33 18.88 3.78
C ARG A 113 -7.35 18.42 5.24
N ILE A 114 -6.49 19.02 6.06
CA ILE A 114 -6.51 18.92 7.51
C ILE A 114 -7.25 20.15 8.06
N PHE A 115 -8.24 19.91 8.91
CA PHE A 115 -9.01 20.98 9.56
C PHE A 115 -8.48 21.20 10.97
N LYS A 116 -8.66 22.44 11.50
CA LYS A 116 -8.15 22.85 12.81
C LYS A 116 -8.57 21.92 13.96
N ASN A 117 -9.77 21.32 13.86
CA ASN A 117 -10.34 20.45 14.91
C ASN A 117 -10.30 18.97 14.51
N ASP A 118 -9.38 18.57 13.64
CA ASP A 118 -9.23 17.18 13.28
C ASP A 118 -8.58 16.37 14.40
N THR A 119 -9.25 15.30 14.77
CA THR A 119 -8.62 14.22 15.54
C THR A 119 -7.90 13.27 14.59
N LEU A 120 -6.96 12.48 15.12
CA LEU A 120 -6.28 11.43 14.38
C LEU A 120 -7.28 10.54 13.61
N LYS A 121 -8.31 10.07 14.31
CA LYS A 121 -9.35 9.19 13.75
C LYS A 121 -10.16 9.84 12.60
N LYS A 122 -10.45 11.17 12.71
CA LYS A 122 -11.14 11.89 11.64
C LYS A 122 -10.28 12.00 10.39
N LEU A 123 -9.00 12.33 10.55
CA LEU A 123 -8.06 12.43 9.43
C LEU A 123 -7.83 11.08 8.76
N GLU A 124 -7.58 10.02 9.55
CA GLU A 124 -7.43 8.64 9.06
C GLU A 124 -8.63 8.21 8.20
N LYS A 125 -9.84 8.40 8.71
CA LYS A 125 -11.06 8.03 7.99
C LYS A 125 -11.21 8.81 6.67
N ARG A 126 -10.82 10.08 6.66
CA ARG A 126 -10.89 10.93 5.46
C ARG A 126 -9.86 10.49 4.41
N VAL A 127 -8.63 10.22 4.83
CA VAL A 127 -7.59 9.73 3.93
C VAL A 127 -7.95 8.35 3.38
N LEU A 128 -8.38 7.42 4.23
CA LEU A 128 -8.81 6.08 3.81
C LEU A 128 -9.91 6.11 2.74
N LYS A 129 -10.86 7.06 2.85
CA LYS A 129 -11.89 7.24 1.83
C LYS A 129 -11.29 7.57 0.46
N GLU A 130 -10.27 8.42 0.43
CA GLU A 130 -9.60 8.77 -0.83
C GLU A 130 -8.66 7.65 -1.33
N GLU A 131 -8.04 6.88 -0.43
CA GLU A 131 -7.28 5.68 -0.78
C GLU A 131 -8.16 4.66 -1.51
N ASN A 132 -9.33 4.36 -0.95
CA ASN A 132 -10.28 3.42 -1.51
C ASN A 132 -10.81 3.82 -2.90
N LYS A 133 -10.80 5.11 -3.22
CA LYS A 133 -11.15 5.60 -4.57
C LYS A 133 -9.96 5.56 -5.52
N LEU A 134 -8.80 6.02 -5.05
CA LEU A 134 -7.64 6.21 -5.90
C LEU A 134 -7.00 4.88 -6.32
N TYR A 135 -6.93 3.90 -5.41
CA TYR A 135 -6.19 2.67 -5.65
C TYR A 135 -6.78 1.83 -6.81
N PRO A 136 -8.10 1.57 -6.85
CA PRO A 136 -8.70 0.86 -7.99
C PRO A 136 -8.49 1.58 -9.32
N LEU A 137 -8.67 2.90 -9.38
CA LEU A 137 -8.48 3.69 -10.59
C LEU A 137 -7.06 3.60 -11.16
N VAL A 138 -6.07 3.60 -10.26
CA VAL A 138 -4.66 3.44 -10.67
C VAL A 138 -4.39 2.02 -11.16
N LEU A 139 -4.96 1.02 -10.49
CA LEU A 139 -4.85 -0.38 -10.89
C LEU A 139 -5.41 -0.62 -12.29
N GLU A 140 -6.62 -0.16 -12.55
CA GLU A 140 -7.26 -0.28 -13.87
C GLU A 140 -6.36 0.26 -14.97
N LYS A 141 -5.79 1.45 -14.78
CA LYS A 141 -4.87 2.06 -15.74
C LYS A 141 -3.59 1.24 -15.96
N LEU A 142 -3.01 0.68 -14.89
CA LEU A 142 -1.77 -0.09 -14.98
C LEU A 142 -1.97 -1.47 -15.63
N VAL A 143 -3.15 -2.05 -15.51
CA VAL A 143 -3.46 -3.36 -16.08
C VAL A 143 -3.90 -3.24 -17.54
N SER A 144 -4.47 -2.10 -17.93
CA SER A 144 -4.93 -1.82 -19.30
C SER A 144 -3.83 -1.27 -20.23
N SER A 145 -2.66 -0.95 -19.67
CA SER A 145 -1.47 -0.47 -20.41
C SER A 145 -0.53 -1.62 -20.74
#